data_e2d46c73a2c655060e661a6a5edde692
#
_entry.id   e2d46c73a2c655060e661a6a5edde692
#
_cell.length_a   1.000
_cell.length_b   1.000
_cell.length_c   1.000
_cell.angle_alpha   90.00
_cell.angle_beta   90.00
_cell.angle_gamma   90.00
#
_symmetry.space_group_name_H-M   'P 1'
#
loop_
_entity.id
_entity.type
_entity.pdbx_description
1 polymer ?
#
loop_
_entity_poly.entity_id
_entity_poly.type
_entity_poly.pdbx_seq_one_letter_code
_entity_poly.pdbx_strand_id
1 'polypeptide(L)'
;MAPDGGAYRDALGGTGATGYDWIIKSFQLARQYFPKSKLMINEYSVENSTPRVTTYVTIINLLKARGLIDGIGIQGHAFSTAGQSPAFITTNLNVMAATNLPLYITEYDSDGLNDAVQLDEYKRVFPLFWEHPAVRGITMWGYRVGHWRTNQGVPGQCG
;
A
#
# COMPACT_ATOMS: atom_id res chain seq x y z
N MET A 1 -12.58 3.02 -3.33
CA MET A 1 -13.12 3.14 -1.96
C MET A 1 -12.85 4.55 -1.48
N ALA A 2 -13.85 5.26 -0.96
CA ALA A 2 -13.55 6.50 -0.24
C ALA A 2 -12.95 6.12 1.11
N PRO A 3 -11.85 6.74 1.54
CA PRO A 3 -11.29 6.44 2.86
C PRO A 3 -12.34 6.78 3.92
N ASP A 4 -12.65 5.79 4.77
CA ASP A 4 -13.54 6.00 5.91
C ASP A 4 -12.70 6.27 7.15
N GLY A 5 -12.60 7.54 7.52
CA GLY A 5 -11.85 7.96 8.69
C GLY A 5 -12.63 7.85 10.00
N GLY A 6 -13.92 7.49 9.95
CA GLY A 6 -14.76 7.42 11.14
C GLY A 6 -14.67 8.69 12.00
N ALA A 7 -14.51 8.52 13.32
CA ALA A 7 -14.37 9.62 14.26
C ALA A 7 -13.14 10.52 14.01
N TYR A 8 -12.06 9.98 13.46
CA TYR A 8 -10.88 10.78 13.11
C TYR A 8 -11.18 11.77 11.98
N ARG A 9 -11.92 11.33 10.95
CA ARG A 9 -12.36 12.21 9.88
C ARG A 9 -13.11 13.42 10.44
N ASP A 10 -14.07 13.18 11.30
CA ASP A 10 -14.91 14.24 11.88
C ASP A 10 -14.11 15.16 12.79
N ALA A 11 -13.23 14.62 13.63
CA ALA A 11 -12.35 15.39 14.51
C ALA A 11 -11.33 16.26 13.74
N LEU A 12 -10.96 15.87 12.53
CA LEU A 12 -9.99 16.58 11.68
C LEU A 12 -10.66 17.48 10.62
N GLY A 13 -11.95 17.77 10.76
CA GLY A 13 -12.65 18.74 9.92
C GLY A 13 -13.44 18.12 8.76
N GLY A 14 -13.62 16.81 8.75
CA GLY A 14 -14.46 16.11 7.78
C GLY A 14 -13.85 16.02 6.39
N THR A 15 -14.70 15.78 5.40
CA THR A 15 -14.28 15.63 3.99
C THR A 15 -13.90 16.95 3.33
N GLY A 16 -14.48 18.06 3.78
CA GLY A 16 -14.20 19.40 3.28
C GLY A 16 -14.42 19.59 1.79
N ALA A 17 -13.76 20.59 1.23
CA ALA A 17 -13.92 20.97 -0.18
C ALA A 17 -13.26 19.97 -1.15
N THR A 18 -12.22 19.25 -0.72
CA THR A 18 -11.51 18.28 -1.59
C THR A 18 -12.09 16.88 -1.52
N GLY A 19 -12.97 16.59 -0.57
CA GLY A 19 -13.41 15.24 -0.20
C GLY A 19 -12.44 14.53 0.74
N TYR A 20 -11.23 15.07 0.95
CA TYR A 20 -10.12 14.45 1.70
C TYR A 20 -9.44 15.42 2.67
N ASP A 21 -10.11 16.48 3.09
CA ASP A 21 -9.51 17.55 3.91
C ASP A 21 -8.98 17.02 5.25
N TRP A 22 -9.64 16.03 5.84
CA TRP A 22 -9.17 15.38 7.06
C TRP A 22 -7.81 14.66 6.87
N ILE A 23 -7.56 14.06 5.70
CA ILE A 23 -6.26 13.46 5.36
C ILE A 23 -5.21 14.55 5.23
N ILE A 24 -5.54 15.63 4.51
CA ILE A 24 -4.64 16.78 4.36
C ILE A 24 -4.28 17.34 5.75
N LYS A 25 -5.27 17.50 6.62
CA LYS A 25 -5.07 17.99 7.99
C LYS A 25 -4.19 17.05 8.81
N SER A 26 -4.36 15.73 8.67
CA SER A 26 -3.50 14.74 9.34
C SER A 26 -2.04 14.92 8.92
N PHE A 27 -1.77 15.07 7.63
CA PHE A 27 -0.43 15.27 7.12
C PHE A 27 0.16 16.64 7.50
N GLN A 28 -0.66 17.69 7.58
CA GLN A 28 -0.22 18.99 8.09
C GLN A 28 0.25 18.89 9.55
N LEU A 29 -0.53 18.22 10.41
CA LEU A 29 -0.14 17.98 11.80
C LEU A 29 1.13 17.12 11.88
N ALA A 30 1.19 16.04 11.09
CA ALA A 30 2.39 15.19 11.05
C ALA A 30 3.63 16.00 10.64
N ARG A 31 3.54 16.85 9.63
CA ARG A 31 4.65 17.71 9.20
C ARG A 31 5.02 18.74 10.25
N GLN A 32 4.03 19.30 10.96
CA GLN A 32 4.26 20.26 12.04
C GLN A 32 5.01 19.64 13.23
N TYR A 33 4.58 18.45 13.66
CA TYR A 33 5.17 17.81 14.85
C TYR A 33 6.40 16.94 14.54
N PHE A 34 6.53 16.48 13.29
CA PHE A 34 7.63 15.64 12.82
C PHE A 34 8.28 16.23 11.56
N PRO A 35 8.84 17.44 11.62
CA PRO A 35 9.29 18.18 10.42
C PRO A 35 10.43 17.49 9.66
N LYS A 36 11.19 16.61 10.31
CA LYS A 36 12.32 15.88 9.71
C LYS A 36 11.95 14.48 9.23
N SER A 37 10.76 13.97 9.56
CA SER A 37 10.33 12.63 9.18
C SER A 37 9.89 12.58 7.73
N LYS A 38 10.16 11.45 7.08
CA LYS A 38 9.53 11.14 5.79
C LYS A 38 8.08 10.72 6.03
N LEU A 39 7.16 11.43 5.38
CA LEU A 39 5.74 11.16 5.51
C LEU A 39 5.26 10.33 4.32
N MET A 40 4.61 9.23 4.61
CA MET A 40 4.03 8.35 3.60
C MET A 40 2.56 8.10 3.90
N ILE A 41 1.77 8.00 2.86
CA ILE A 41 0.43 7.41 2.93
C ILE A 41 0.57 5.91 2.64
N ASN A 42 -0.25 5.05 3.26
CA ASN A 42 -0.21 3.60 3.07
C ASN A 42 -1.61 3.05 2.83
N GLU A 43 -1.76 2.14 1.85
CA GLU A 43 -3.06 1.57 1.51
C GLU A 43 -2.91 0.15 0.96
N TYR A 44 -3.98 -0.64 1.08
CA TYR A 44 -4.09 -2.00 0.57
C TYR A 44 -4.89 -2.06 -0.74
N SER A 45 -4.66 -3.10 -1.52
CA SER A 45 -5.42 -3.38 -2.75
C SER A 45 -5.41 -2.24 -3.78
N VAL A 46 -4.38 -1.41 -3.75
CA VAL A 46 -4.16 -0.39 -4.80
C VAL A 46 -3.40 -0.98 -5.99
N GLU A 47 -2.67 -2.06 -5.77
CA GLU A 47 -1.97 -2.81 -6.79
C GLU A 47 -2.88 -3.72 -7.62
N ASN A 48 -4.09 -4.02 -7.15
CA ASN A 48 -5.03 -4.94 -7.80
C ASN A 48 -6.38 -4.31 -8.20
N SER A 49 -6.51 -2.99 -8.13
CA SER A 49 -7.79 -2.32 -8.40
C SER A 49 -7.59 -0.95 -9.04
N THR A 50 -7.94 -0.82 -10.32
CA THR A 50 -7.90 0.46 -11.04
C THR A 50 -8.70 1.57 -10.37
N PRO A 51 -9.93 1.36 -9.87
CA PRO A 51 -10.65 2.41 -9.14
C PRO A 51 -9.95 2.84 -7.86
N ARG A 52 -9.35 1.89 -7.11
CA ARG A 52 -8.62 2.22 -5.88
C ARG A 52 -7.35 3.00 -6.16
N VAL A 53 -6.54 2.55 -7.11
CA VAL A 53 -5.30 3.29 -7.46
C VAL A 53 -5.61 4.70 -7.97
N THR A 54 -6.68 4.90 -8.73
CA THR A 54 -7.10 6.22 -9.19
C THR A 54 -7.45 7.14 -8.02
N THR A 55 -8.27 6.65 -7.08
CA THR A 55 -8.59 7.40 -5.85
C THR A 55 -7.34 7.70 -5.03
N TYR A 56 -6.47 6.71 -4.88
CA TYR A 56 -5.23 6.84 -4.12
C TYR A 56 -4.31 7.90 -4.72
N VAL A 57 -4.11 7.89 -6.03
CA VAL A 57 -3.31 8.91 -6.74
C VAL A 57 -3.93 10.30 -6.63
N THR A 58 -5.27 10.41 -6.61
CA THR A 58 -5.95 11.69 -6.36
C THR A 58 -5.55 12.27 -5.00
N ILE A 59 -5.59 11.45 -3.94
CA ILE A 59 -5.18 11.86 -2.59
C ILE A 59 -3.69 12.22 -2.55
N ILE A 60 -2.84 11.39 -3.15
CA ILE A 60 -1.39 11.62 -3.25
C ILE A 60 -1.10 12.98 -3.90
N ASN A 61 -1.77 13.29 -5.00
CA ASN A 61 -1.57 14.57 -5.71
C ASN A 61 -2.02 15.78 -4.87
N LEU A 62 -3.10 15.65 -4.09
CA LEU A 62 -3.53 16.70 -3.15
C LEU A 62 -2.46 16.95 -2.06
N LEU A 63 -1.85 15.91 -1.53
CA LEU A 63 -0.78 16.00 -0.54
C LEU A 63 0.51 16.54 -1.16
N LYS A 64 0.87 16.04 -2.34
CA LYS A 64 2.07 16.46 -3.09
C LYS A 64 2.04 17.94 -3.44
N ALA A 65 0.91 18.43 -3.94
CA ALA A 65 0.73 19.85 -4.27
C ALA A 65 0.93 20.80 -3.07
N ARG A 66 0.88 20.25 -1.84
CA ARG A 66 1.08 20.97 -0.58
C ARG A 66 2.44 20.68 0.09
N GLY A 67 3.31 19.91 -0.53
CA GLY A 67 4.60 19.50 0.07
C GLY A 67 4.48 18.62 1.31
N LEU A 68 3.38 17.88 1.44
CA LEU A 68 3.06 17.13 2.66
C LEU A 68 3.44 15.66 2.61
N ILE A 69 3.85 15.12 1.44
CA ILE A 69 4.13 13.69 1.26
C ILE A 69 5.51 13.47 0.65
N ASP A 70 6.23 12.46 1.13
CA ASP A 70 7.58 12.12 0.69
C ASP A 70 7.67 10.74 0.01
N GLY A 71 6.63 9.91 0.11
CA GLY A 71 6.60 8.58 -0.48
C GLY A 71 5.21 7.93 -0.44
N ILE A 72 5.09 6.83 -1.14
CA ILE A 72 3.85 6.07 -1.29
C ILE A 72 4.06 4.67 -0.71
N GLY A 73 3.25 4.28 0.27
CA GLY A 73 3.18 2.93 0.81
C GLY A 73 2.11 2.10 0.11
N ILE A 74 2.43 0.86 -0.16
CA ILE A 74 1.56 -0.15 -0.74
C ILE A 74 1.68 -1.37 0.14
N GLN A 75 0.59 -1.86 0.73
CA GLN A 75 0.70 -2.99 1.66
C GLN A 75 1.28 -4.23 0.98
N GLY A 76 0.76 -4.63 -0.19
CA GLY A 76 1.30 -5.75 -0.96
C GLY A 76 0.98 -7.12 -0.38
N HIS A 77 -0.13 -7.25 0.36
CA HIS A 77 -0.55 -8.51 0.95
C HIS A 77 -0.99 -9.56 -0.08
N ALA A 78 -0.83 -10.83 0.28
CA ALA A 78 -1.26 -11.97 -0.51
C ALA A 78 -2.72 -11.88 -0.97
N PHE A 79 -3.64 -11.42 -0.12
CA PHE A 79 -5.06 -11.29 -0.49
C PHE A 79 -5.30 -10.26 -1.61
N SER A 80 -4.37 -9.36 -1.85
CA SER A 80 -4.47 -8.37 -2.93
C SER A 80 -3.66 -8.75 -4.17
N THR A 81 -2.67 -9.62 -4.04
CA THR A 81 -1.81 -10.03 -5.15
C THR A 81 -2.16 -11.40 -5.72
N ALA A 82 -2.75 -12.29 -4.91
CA ALA A 82 -3.13 -13.63 -5.34
C ALA A 82 -4.12 -13.60 -6.52
N GLY A 83 -3.86 -14.42 -7.54
CA GLY A 83 -4.69 -14.49 -8.74
C GLY A 83 -4.61 -13.29 -9.70
N GLN A 84 -3.87 -12.25 -9.36
CA GLN A 84 -3.68 -11.09 -10.24
C GLN A 84 -2.59 -11.36 -11.27
N SER A 85 -2.79 -10.90 -12.50
CA SER A 85 -1.73 -11.01 -13.50
C SER A 85 -0.56 -10.07 -13.19
N PRO A 86 0.70 -10.50 -13.45
CA PRO A 86 1.88 -9.63 -13.32
C PRO A 86 1.72 -8.30 -14.04
N ALA A 87 1.18 -8.32 -15.26
CA ALA A 87 0.96 -7.12 -16.07
C ALA A 87 0.00 -6.14 -15.40
N PHE A 88 -1.06 -6.63 -14.74
CA PHE A 88 -2.03 -5.78 -14.07
C PHE A 88 -1.44 -5.11 -12.82
N ILE A 89 -0.72 -5.87 -12.00
CA ILE A 89 0.01 -5.32 -10.84
C ILE A 89 1.00 -4.24 -11.31
N THR A 90 1.83 -4.55 -12.32
CA THR A 90 2.81 -3.60 -12.86
C THR A 90 2.14 -2.33 -13.41
N THR A 91 0.99 -2.46 -14.09
CA THR A 91 0.24 -1.30 -14.58
C THR A 91 -0.16 -0.37 -13.43
N ASN A 92 -0.69 -0.90 -12.32
CA ASN A 92 -1.08 -0.08 -11.18
C ASN A 92 0.13 0.52 -10.45
N LEU A 93 1.26 -0.20 -10.36
CA LEU A 93 2.53 0.38 -9.87
C LEU A 93 2.99 1.55 -10.74
N ASN A 94 2.91 1.43 -12.06
CA ASN A 94 3.27 2.51 -13.00
C ASN A 94 2.38 3.74 -12.82
N VAL A 95 1.08 3.57 -12.57
CA VAL A 95 0.15 4.68 -12.29
C VAL A 95 0.59 5.45 -11.04
N MET A 96 0.99 4.76 -9.96
CA MET A 96 1.52 5.40 -8.77
C MET A 96 2.90 6.02 -9.00
N ALA A 97 3.78 5.35 -9.73
CA ALA A 97 5.12 5.83 -10.08
C ALA A 97 5.09 7.12 -10.91
N ALA A 98 4.05 7.33 -11.73
CA ALA A 98 3.86 8.56 -12.51
C ALA A 98 3.70 9.82 -11.63
N THR A 99 3.45 9.67 -10.34
CA THR A 99 3.49 10.78 -9.38
C THR A 99 4.90 11.31 -9.12
N ASN A 100 5.95 10.61 -9.55
CA ASN A 100 7.36 10.87 -9.25
C ASN A 100 7.71 10.83 -7.75
N LEU A 101 6.95 10.10 -6.95
CA LEU A 101 7.30 9.77 -5.57
C LEU A 101 7.83 8.33 -5.49
N PRO A 102 8.76 8.04 -4.57
CA PRO A 102 9.23 6.69 -4.33
C PRO A 102 8.10 5.81 -3.79
N LEU A 103 8.06 4.55 -4.23
CA LEU A 103 7.14 3.53 -3.77
C LEU A 103 7.82 2.64 -2.72
N TYR A 104 7.08 2.22 -1.73
CA TYR A 104 7.51 1.27 -0.70
C TYR A 104 6.44 0.21 -0.54
N ILE A 105 6.84 -1.07 -0.62
CA ILE A 105 5.96 -2.18 -0.26
C ILE A 105 6.12 -2.39 1.24
N THR A 106 5.05 -2.15 1.99
CA THR A 106 5.14 -1.96 3.44
C THR A 106 4.79 -3.19 4.25
N GLU A 107 4.09 -4.16 3.67
CA GLU A 107 3.52 -5.29 4.41
C GLU A 107 3.46 -6.56 3.54
N TYR A 108 4.51 -6.80 2.73
CA TYR A 108 4.51 -7.92 1.79
C TYR A 108 4.42 -9.26 2.50
N ASP A 109 3.45 -10.04 2.12
CA ASP A 109 3.34 -11.46 2.45
C ASP A 109 2.92 -12.26 1.20
N SER A 110 3.05 -13.57 1.29
CA SER A 110 2.62 -14.49 0.25
C SER A 110 2.04 -15.73 0.90
N ASP A 111 0.88 -16.16 0.43
CA ASP A 111 0.16 -17.33 0.92
C ASP A 111 0.20 -18.47 -0.11
N GLY A 112 0.03 -19.71 0.37
CA GLY A 112 -0.13 -20.89 -0.47
C GLY A 112 -0.68 -22.05 0.35
N LEU A 113 -1.40 -22.96 -0.31
CA LEU A 113 -1.93 -24.17 0.32
C LEU A 113 -0.83 -25.11 0.86
N ASN A 114 0.39 -24.95 0.37
CA ASN A 114 1.61 -25.64 0.80
C ASN A 114 2.83 -24.83 0.38
N ASP A 115 4.00 -25.23 0.84
CA ASP A 115 5.26 -24.52 0.60
C ASP A 115 5.59 -24.35 -0.90
N ALA A 116 5.24 -25.33 -1.75
CA ALA A 116 5.49 -25.23 -3.18
C ALA A 116 4.62 -24.13 -3.83
N VAL A 117 3.35 -24.09 -3.51
CA VAL A 117 2.42 -23.04 -4.00
C VAL A 117 2.82 -21.66 -3.46
N GLN A 118 3.19 -21.58 -2.19
CA GLN A 118 3.67 -20.33 -1.59
C GLN A 118 4.96 -19.85 -2.28
N LEU A 119 5.91 -20.76 -2.54
CA LEU A 119 7.14 -20.43 -3.25
C LEU A 119 6.87 -19.95 -4.68
N ASP A 120 5.92 -20.55 -5.38
CA ASP A 120 5.55 -20.12 -6.73
C ASP A 120 4.90 -18.73 -6.72
N GLU A 121 4.08 -18.40 -5.72
CA GLU A 121 3.55 -17.05 -5.53
C GLU A 121 4.68 -16.03 -5.22
N TYR A 122 5.65 -16.39 -4.38
CA TYR A 122 6.83 -15.55 -4.16
C TYR A 122 7.59 -15.29 -5.47
N LYS A 123 7.86 -16.32 -6.25
CA LYS A 123 8.55 -16.18 -7.55
C LYS A 123 7.76 -15.34 -8.55
N ARG A 124 6.43 -15.38 -8.48
CA ARG A 124 5.55 -14.64 -9.38
C ARG A 124 5.45 -13.16 -9.01
N VAL A 125 5.35 -12.82 -7.73
CA VAL A 125 5.00 -11.48 -7.26
C VAL A 125 6.21 -10.68 -6.80
N PHE A 126 7.11 -11.26 -6.00
CA PHE A 126 8.23 -10.53 -5.43
C PHE A 126 9.10 -9.81 -6.48
N PRO A 127 9.45 -10.42 -7.63
CA PRO A 127 10.23 -9.73 -8.65
C PRO A 127 9.53 -8.49 -9.22
N LEU A 128 8.18 -8.47 -9.30
CA LEU A 128 7.43 -7.31 -9.79
C LEU A 128 7.67 -6.08 -8.91
N PHE A 129 7.80 -6.27 -7.61
CA PHE A 129 8.11 -5.20 -6.67
C PHE A 129 9.61 -4.89 -6.64
N TRP A 130 10.45 -5.93 -6.56
CA TRP A 130 11.89 -5.78 -6.41
C TRP A 130 12.56 -5.09 -7.59
N GLU A 131 12.15 -5.45 -8.80
CA GLU A 131 12.73 -4.93 -10.05
C GLU A 131 12.08 -3.63 -10.52
N HIS A 132 10.96 -3.21 -9.92
CA HIS A 132 10.26 -2.01 -10.34
C HIS A 132 11.07 -0.74 -10.03
N PRO A 133 11.38 0.11 -11.02
CA PRO A 133 12.36 1.20 -10.86
C PRO A 133 11.94 2.28 -9.86
N ALA A 134 10.65 2.41 -9.52
CA ALA A 134 10.18 3.37 -8.53
C ALA A 134 10.14 2.80 -7.11
N VAL A 135 10.22 1.47 -6.93
CA VAL A 135 10.23 0.84 -5.59
C VAL A 135 11.59 1.05 -4.93
N ARG A 136 11.59 1.46 -3.68
CA ARG A 136 12.78 1.76 -2.88
C ARG A 136 12.96 0.86 -1.67
N GLY A 137 11.96 0.08 -1.33
CA GLY A 137 12.05 -0.85 -0.21
C GLY A 137 10.85 -1.78 -0.14
N ILE A 138 11.08 -2.95 0.42
CA ILE A 138 10.06 -3.97 0.69
C ILE A 138 10.22 -4.37 2.15
N THR A 139 9.12 -4.30 2.90
CA THR A 139 9.02 -4.79 4.28
C THR A 139 8.19 -6.06 4.29
N MET A 140 8.75 -7.12 4.85
CA MET A 140 8.05 -8.40 5.02
C MET A 140 7.07 -8.30 6.18
N TRP A 141 5.82 -8.73 5.95
CA TRP A 141 4.78 -8.74 6.97
C TRP A 141 4.60 -10.14 7.54
N GLY A 142 5.39 -10.48 8.52
CA GLY A 142 5.40 -11.80 9.12
C GLY A 142 6.23 -12.83 8.32
N TYR A 143 7.25 -13.37 8.96
CA TYR A 143 8.15 -14.35 8.38
C TYR A 143 8.25 -15.65 9.23
N ARG A 144 7.52 -15.69 10.35
CA ARG A 144 7.45 -16.85 11.24
C ARG A 144 6.06 -17.47 11.20
N VAL A 145 6.01 -18.78 11.27
CA VAL A 145 4.75 -19.52 11.41
C VAL A 145 3.91 -18.95 12.56
N GLY A 146 2.64 -18.67 12.29
CA GLY A 146 1.70 -18.13 13.26
C GLY A 146 1.92 -16.67 13.68
N HIS A 147 2.85 -15.95 13.04
CA HIS A 147 3.19 -14.58 13.45
C HIS A 147 2.20 -13.52 12.93
N TRP A 148 1.63 -13.72 11.75
CA TRP A 148 0.69 -12.80 11.12
C TRP A 148 -0.73 -13.38 11.06
N ARG A 149 -0.86 -14.55 10.47
CA ARG A 149 -2.11 -15.31 10.41
C ARG A 149 -1.91 -16.65 11.09
N THR A 150 -2.94 -17.15 11.74
CA THR A 150 -2.89 -18.42 12.48
C THR A 150 -2.34 -19.58 11.63
N ASN A 151 -2.60 -19.53 10.32
CA ASN A 151 -2.30 -20.58 9.36
C ASN A 151 -1.16 -20.24 8.39
N GLN A 152 -0.55 -19.06 8.53
CA GLN A 152 0.52 -18.64 7.64
C GLN A 152 1.77 -19.49 7.89
N GLY A 153 2.26 -20.14 6.85
CA GLY A 153 3.40 -21.05 6.93
C GLY A 153 3.06 -22.45 7.47
N VAL A 154 1.78 -22.79 7.63
CA VAL A 154 1.36 -24.16 7.92
C VAL A 154 0.82 -24.79 6.64
N PRO A 155 1.46 -25.83 6.09
CA PRO A 155 0.99 -26.51 4.88
C PRO A 155 -0.47 -26.93 4.99
N GLY A 156 -1.29 -26.55 4.01
CA GLY A 156 -2.70 -26.96 3.93
C GLY A 156 -3.71 -26.16 4.75
N GLN A 157 -3.33 -25.03 5.34
CA GLN A 157 -4.23 -24.19 6.13
C GLN A 157 -4.22 -22.73 5.66
N CYS A 158 -4.72 -22.48 4.45
CA CYS A 158 -5.11 -21.14 4.02
C CYS A 158 -6.58 -20.93 4.39
N GLY A 159 -6.88 -20.06 5.33
CA GLY A 159 -8.23 -19.66 5.68
C GLY A 159 -8.67 -18.44 4.88
#